data_8588f58ebfa19f38998fb45831fdfe8f
#
_entry.id   8588f58ebfa19f38998fb45831fdfe8f
#
_cell.length_a   1.000
_cell.length_b   1.000
_cell.length_c   1.000
_cell.angle_alpha   90.00
_cell.angle_beta   90.00
_cell.angle_gamma   90.00
#
_symmetry.space_group_name_H-M   'P 1'
#
loop_
_entity.id
_entity.type
_entity.pdbx_description
1 polymer ?
#
loop_
_entity_poly.entity_id
_entity_poly.type
_entity_poly.pdbx_seq_one_letter_code
_entity_poly.pdbx_strand_id
1 'polypeptide(L)'
;MNSLRLYEELGARGLIVGSSGNVSERTDQGMIITPSGGSPDGVDDGGMASITLDGALLNNATPSSEWEMHAAIYRAFPDAGCVVHTHADACTALASLHRDLPPFHYSIQATLAQQHRHLQAQYPVLIQMKIAQA
;
A
#
# COMPACT_ATOMS: atom_id res chain seq x y z
N MET A 1 14.37 7.11 -2.10
CA MET A 1 14.08 5.66 -1.98
C MET A 1 13.74 5.18 -3.39
N ASN A 2 14.04 3.93 -3.76
CA ASN A 2 13.62 3.39 -5.07
C ASN A 2 12.50 2.37 -4.83
N SER A 3 11.28 2.74 -5.18
CA SER A 3 10.07 1.94 -4.95
C SER A 3 10.07 0.63 -5.76
N LEU A 4 10.68 0.62 -6.95
CA LEU A 4 10.82 -0.61 -7.74
C LEU A 4 11.69 -1.63 -6.99
N ARG A 5 12.89 -1.21 -6.54
CA ARG A 5 13.78 -2.10 -5.79
C ARG A 5 13.13 -2.62 -4.50
N LEU A 6 12.35 -1.78 -3.81
CA LEU A 6 11.58 -2.23 -2.65
C LEU A 6 10.54 -3.26 -3.03
N TYR A 7 9.84 -3.08 -4.16
CA TYR A 7 8.85 -4.02 -4.66
C TYR A 7 9.47 -5.39 -5.00
N GLU A 8 10.61 -5.40 -5.70
CA GLU A 8 11.39 -6.62 -6.00
C GLU A 8 11.83 -7.35 -4.70
N GLU A 9 12.33 -6.61 -3.71
CA GLU A 9 12.77 -7.19 -2.44
C GLU A 9 11.60 -7.77 -1.63
N LEU A 10 10.42 -7.13 -1.64
CA LEU A 10 9.22 -7.67 -1.02
C LEU A 10 8.76 -8.98 -1.71
N GLY A 11 8.87 -9.05 -3.04
CA GLY A 11 8.64 -10.28 -3.79
C GLY A 11 9.62 -11.38 -3.43
N ALA A 12 10.92 -11.08 -3.44
CA ALA A 12 11.97 -12.03 -3.07
C ALA A 12 11.83 -12.59 -1.64
N ARG A 13 11.22 -11.83 -0.74
CA ARG A 13 10.90 -12.26 0.63
C ARG A 13 9.54 -12.95 0.78
N GLY A 14 8.77 -13.13 -0.31
CA GLY A 14 7.45 -13.73 -0.29
C GLY A 14 6.37 -12.87 0.38
N LEU A 15 6.60 -11.57 0.55
CA LEU A 15 5.63 -10.62 1.11
C LEU A 15 4.67 -10.09 0.05
N ILE A 16 5.03 -10.20 -1.22
CA ILE A 16 4.19 -9.94 -2.38
C ILE A 16 4.29 -11.16 -3.30
N VAL A 17 3.14 -11.73 -3.68
CA VAL A 17 3.05 -12.91 -4.54
C VAL A 17 2.24 -12.55 -5.77
N GLY A 18 2.82 -12.74 -6.97
CA GLY A 18 2.21 -12.37 -8.23
C GLY A 18 1.88 -10.88 -8.28
N SER A 19 0.63 -10.53 -8.58
CA SER A 19 0.15 -9.14 -8.64
C SER A 19 -0.59 -8.70 -7.36
N SER A 20 -0.49 -9.47 -6.26
CA SER A 20 -1.22 -9.21 -5.02
C SER A 20 -0.45 -8.26 -4.11
N GLY A 21 -0.53 -7.02 -4.34
CA GLY A 21 0.15 -6.00 -3.54
C GLY A 21 0.82 -4.97 -4.42
N ASN A 22 1.15 -3.86 -3.84
CA ASN A 22 1.69 -2.73 -4.58
C ASN A 22 2.51 -1.80 -3.68
N VAL A 23 3.38 -1.04 -4.30
CA VAL A 23 4.27 -0.09 -3.63
C VAL A 23 4.19 1.23 -4.37
N SER A 24 4.18 2.32 -3.62
CA SER A 24 4.33 3.65 -4.20
C SER A 24 5.36 4.49 -3.44
N GLU A 25 5.90 5.47 -4.13
CA GLU A 25 6.80 6.48 -3.60
C GLU A 25 6.25 7.86 -3.92
N ARG A 26 6.23 8.76 -2.94
CA ARG A 26 5.79 10.14 -3.12
C ARG A 26 6.78 10.91 -3.99
N THR A 27 6.25 11.74 -4.86
CA THR A 27 7.01 12.70 -5.67
C THR A 27 6.46 14.11 -5.47
N ASP A 28 7.17 15.12 -5.97
CA ASP A 28 6.71 16.52 -5.93
C ASP A 28 5.39 16.72 -6.72
N GLN A 29 5.11 15.89 -7.71
CA GLN A 29 3.92 15.99 -8.55
C GLN A 29 2.80 15.03 -8.16
N GLY A 30 3.05 14.11 -7.22
CA GLY A 30 2.09 13.09 -6.82
C GLY A 30 2.77 11.82 -6.30
N MET A 31 2.78 10.74 -7.08
CA MET A 31 3.45 9.50 -6.72
C MET A 31 3.89 8.68 -7.96
N ILE A 32 4.90 7.85 -7.74
CA ILE A 32 5.21 6.72 -8.62
C ILE A 32 4.65 5.47 -7.94
N ILE A 33 3.96 4.61 -8.68
CA ILE A 33 3.30 3.41 -8.15
C ILE A 33 3.50 2.23 -9.09
N THR A 34 3.56 1.02 -8.54
CA THR A 34 3.59 -0.23 -9.31
C THR A 34 2.42 -0.31 -10.30
N PRO A 35 2.63 -0.88 -11.48
CA PRO A 35 1.62 -0.93 -12.52
C PRO A 35 0.50 -1.93 -12.19
N SER A 36 -0.64 -1.77 -12.85
CA SER A 36 -1.74 -2.72 -12.80
C SER A 36 -1.31 -4.08 -13.35
N GLY A 37 -1.57 -5.15 -12.58
CA GLY A 37 -1.21 -6.52 -12.96
C GLY A 37 0.30 -6.80 -12.95
N GLY A 38 1.14 -5.87 -12.51
CA GLY A 38 2.57 -6.08 -12.36
C GLY A 38 2.91 -7.12 -11.30
N SER A 39 4.04 -7.82 -11.49
CA SER A 39 4.62 -8.71 -10.49
C SER A 39 6.05 -8.27 -10.18
N PRO A 40 6.58 -8.56 -8.97
CA PRO A 40 7.94 -8.16 -8.61
C PRO A 40 9.03 -8.62 -9.57
N ASP A 41 8.82 -9.75 -10.24
CA ASP A 41 9.80 -10.35 -11.17
C ASP A 41 9.71 -9.79 -12.60
N GLY A 42 8.72 -8.96 -12.91
CA GLY A 42 8.41 -8.55 -14.29
C GLY A 42 8.25 -7.05 -14.53
N VAL A 43 8.46 -6.23 -13.51
CA VAL A 43 8.38 -4.77 -13.63
C VAL A 43 9.77 -4.18 -13.71
N ASP A 44 10.00 -3.31 -14.68
CA ASP A 44 11.19 -2.47 -14.77
C ASP A 44 10.84 -1.00 -14.44
N ASP A 45 11.85 -0.14 -14.39
CA ASP A 45 11.67 1.30 -14.08
C ASP A 45 10.71 1.99 -15.07
N GLY A 46 10.68 1.55 -16.32
CA GLY A 46 9.78 2.09 -17.35
C GLY A 46 8.33 1.64 -17.18
N GLY A 47 8.11 0.54 -16.46
CA GLY A 47 6.79 0.00 -16.17
C GLY A 47 6.08 0.64 -14.97
N MET A 48 6.81 1.37 -14.12
CA MET A 48 6.20 2.09 -12.98
C MET A 48 5.31 3.25 -13.46
N ALA A 49 4.11 3.34 -12.93
CA ALA A 49 3.18 4.42 -13.26
C ALA A 49 3.48 5.68 -12.45
N SER A 50 3.49 6.83 -13.11
CA SER A 50 3.59 8.14 -12.47
C SER A 50 2.26 8.88 -12.60
N ILE A 51 1.68 9.29 -11.46
CA ILE A 51 0.37 9.94 -11.40
C ILE A 51 0.34 11.04 -10.36
N THR A 52 -0.55 12.01 -10.57
CA THR A 52 -0.90 12.97 -9.51
C THR A 52 -1.72 12.27 -8.41
N LEU A 53 -1.84 12.90 -7.24
CA LEU A 53 -2.72 12.35 -6.20
C LEU A 53 -4.21 12.37 -6.59
N ASP A 54 -4.60 13.13 -7.63
CA ASP A 54 -5.97 13.16 -8.17
C ASP A 54 -6.16 12.20 -9.35
N GLY A 55 -5.14 11.39 -9.67
CA GLY A 55 -5.20 10.32 -10.66
C GLY A 55 -4.87 10.72 -12.09
N ALA A 56 -4.42 11.95 -12.34
CA ALA A 56 -3.96 12.34 -13.68
C ALA A 56 -2.63 11.61 -13.98
N LEU A 57 -2.57 10.93 -15.13
CA LEU A 57 -1.38 10.23 -15.58
C LEU A 57 -0.28 11.23 -15.95
N LEU A 58 0.93 11.00 -15.48
CA LEU A 58 2.13 11.76 -15.80
C LEU A 58 3.06 11.00 -16.75
N ASN A 59 2.80 9.70 -16.97
CA ASN A 59 3.43 8.87 -17.99
C ASN A 59 2.40 7.92 -18.64
N ASN A 60 2.85 7.01 -19.52
CA ASN A 60 1.96 6.11 -20.26
C ASN A 60 1.68 4.78 -19.55
N ALA A 61 2.24 4.55 -18.36
CA ALA A 61 2.01 3.32 -17.61
C ALA A 61 0.64 3.37 -16.90
N THR A 62 -0.04 2.23 -16.85
CA THR A 62 -1.31 2.09 -16.14
C THR A 62 -1.04 1.83 -14.64
N PRO A 63 -1.48 2.69 -13.73
CA PRO A 63 -1.23 2.51 -12.30
C PRO A 63 -1.99 1.30 -11.74
N SER A 64 -1.52 0.77 -10.60
CA SER A 64 -2.29 -0.20 -9.81
C SER A 64 -3.73 0.28 -9.62
N SER A 65 -4.69 -0.64 -9.67
CA SER A 65 -6.10 -0.36 -9.38
C SER A 65 -6.34 0.22 -7.98
N GLU A 66 -5.38 0.08 -7.08
CA GLU A 66 -5.45 0.57 -5.70
C GLU A 66 -4.76 1.93 -5.49
N TRP A 67 -4.44 2.65 -6.57
CA TRP A 67 -3.80 3.95 -6.52
C TRP A 67 -4.56 4.96 -5.65
N GLU A 68 -5.91 4.92 -5.63
CA GLU A 68 -6.74 5.81 -4.81
C GLU A 68 -6.47 5.61 -3.31
N MET A 69 -6.27 4.37 -2.88
CA MET A 69 -5.88 4.06 -1.50
C MET A 69 -4.54 4.71 -1.13
N HIS A 70 -3.53 4.57 -2.00
CA HIS A 70 -2.22 5.20 -1.80
C HIS A 70 -2.34 6.72 -1.77
N ALA A 71 -3.07 7.31 -2.70
CA ALA A 71 -3.32 8.75 -2.75
C ALA A 71 -4.01 9.26 -1.47
N ALA A 72 -5.01 8.52 -0.96
CA ALA A 72 -5.68 8.86 0.29
C ALA A 72 -4.72 8.84 1.50
N ILE A 73 -3.80 7.86 1.55
CA ILE A 73 -2.78 7.79 2.59
C ILE A 73 -1.85 9.01 2.50
N TYR A 74 -1.39 9.35 1.30
CA TYR A 74 -0.53 10.52 1.11
C TYR A 74 -1.21 11.83 1.46
N ARG A 75 -2.51 11.98 1.23
CA ARG A 75 -3.27 13.17 1.66
C ARG A 75 -3.40 13.22 3.19
N ALA A 76 -3.68 12.07 3.83
CA ALA A 76 -3.84 11.98 5.28
C ALA A 76 -2.52 12.13 6.05
N PHE A 77 -1.41 11.74 5.43
CA PHE A 77 -0.06 11.75 6.01
C PHE A 77 0.92 12.44 5.06
N PRO A 78 1.00 13.80 5.10
CA PRO A 78 1.87 14.56 4.20
C PRO A 78 3.36 14.18 4.27
N ASP A 79 3.82 13.71 5.42
CA ASP A 79 5.22 13.30 5.65
C ASP A 79 5.50 11.85 5.20
N ALA A 80 4.48 11.10 4.78
CA ALA A 80 4.68 9.75 4.26
C ALA A 80 5.41 9.80 2.92
N GLY A 81 6.60 9.23 2.84
CA GLY A 81 7.41 9.16 1.63
C GLY A 81 7.14 7.92 0.76
N CYS A 82 6.59 6.86 1.37
CA CYS A 82 6.32 5.59 0.70
C CYS A 82 5.09 4.93 1.30
N VAL A 83 4.34 4.19 0.48
CA VAL A 83 3.25 3.31 0.91
C VAL A 83 3.50 1.91 0.38
N VAL A 84 3.42 0.93 1.26
CA VAL A 84 3.55 -0.50 0.95
C VAL A 84 2.23 -1.17 1.29
N HIS A 85 1.66 -1.86 0.30
CA HIS A 85 0.49 -2.71 0.46
C HIS A 85 0.87 -4.15 0.19
N THR A 86 0.63 -5.03 1.15
CA THR A 86 0.84 -6.48 1.03
C THR A 86 -0.38 -7.25 1.52
N HIS A 87 -0.51 -8.50 1.09
CA HIS A 87 -1.56 -9.42 1.54
C HIS A 87 -0.93 -10.50 2.43
N ALA A 88 -0.63 -10.15 3.67
CA ALA A 88 -0.12 -11.13 4.64
C ALA A 88 -1.22 -12.16 4.98
N ASP A 89 -0.94 -13.46 4.80
CA ASP A 89 -1.92 -14.55 4.89
C ASP A 89 -2.72 -14.56 6.20
N ALA A 90 -2.03 -14.45 7.33
CA ALA A 90 -2.67 -14.43 8.64
C ALA A 90 -3.64 -13.25 8.80
N CYS A 91 -3.28 -12.15 8.24
CA CYS A 91 -4.04 -10.91 8.28
C CYS A 91 -5.24 -10.96 7.34
N THR A 92 -5.04 -11.47 6.15
CA THR A 92 -6.13 -11.71 5.18
C THR A 92 -7.15 -12.70 5.75
N ALA A 93 -6.70 -13.74 6.43
CA ALA A 93 -7.58 -14.70 7.10
C ALA A 93 -8.44 -14.05 8.19
N LEU A 94 -7.84 -13.21 9.06
CA LEU A 94 -8.59 -12.47 10.09
C LEU A 94 -9.60 -11.50 9.47
N ALA A 95 -9.19 -10.75 8.44
CA ALA A 95 -10.06 -9.81 7.73
C ALA A 95 -11.24 -10.53 7.07
N SER A 96 -11.01 -11.70 6.44
CA SER A 96 -12.06 -12.52 5.83
C SER A 96 -13.05 -13.08 6.85
N LEU A 97 -12.62 -13.28 8.08
CA LEU A 97 -13.48 -13.69 9.20
C LEU A 97 -14.15 -12.52 9.90
N HIS A 98 -13.97 -11.28 9.43
CA HIS A 98 -14.43 -10.04 10.09
C HIS A 98 -14.00 -9.96 11.55
N ARG A 99 -12.79 -10.43 11.87
CA ARG A 99 -12.24 -10.42 13.24
C ARG A 99 -11.17 -9.36 13.35
N ASP A 100 -11.25 -8.60 14.43
CA ASP A 100 -10.22 -7.62 14.78
C ASP A 100 -8.93 -8.32 15.20
N LEU A 101 -7.79 -7.67 14.91
CA LEU A 101 -6.51 -8.07 15.46
C LEU A 101 -6.46 -7.69 16.95
N PRO A 102 -6.40 -8.66 17.87
CA PRO A 102 -6.35 -8.34 19.29
C PRO A 102 -5.05 -7.59 19.62
N PRO A 103 -5.11 -6.55 20.46
CA PRO A 103 -3.96 -5.73 20.82
C PRO A 103 -3.07 -6.43 21.87
N PHE A 104 -2.43 -7.54 21.48
CA PHE A 104 -1.62 -8.37 22.39
C PHE A 104 -0.18 -7.88 22.58
N HIS A 105 0.23 -6.83 21.87
CA HIS A 105 1.56 -6.24 22.00
C HIS A 105 1.47 -4.71 21.99
N TYR A 106 2.26 -4.05 22.84
CA TYR A 106 2.20 -2.58 23.01
C TYR A 106 2.47 -1.80 21.71
N SER A 107 3.36 -2.30 20.84
CA SER A 107 3.64 -1.68 19.55
C SER A 107 2.42 -1.69 18.63
N ILE A 108 1.62 -2.76 18.65
CA ILE A 108 0.37 -2.85 17.90
C ILE A 108 -0.64 -1.85 18.45
N GLN A 109 -0.76 -1.74 19.79
CA GLN A 109 -1.64 -0.77 20.43
C GLN A 109 -1.29 0.68 20.05
N ALA A 110 0.00 1.04 20.07
CA ALA A 110 0.46 2.37 19.72
C ALA A 110 0.17 2.73 18.26
N THR A 111 0.48 1.80 17.34
CA THR A 111 0.28 1.98 15.89
C THR A 111 -1.21 2.03 15.54
N LEU A 112 -2.01 1.12 16.08
CA LEU A 112 -3.45 1.06 15.82
C LEU A 112 -4.20 2.27 16.40
N ALA A 113 -3.86 2.73 17.59
CA ALA A 113 -4.52 3.87 18.22
C ALA A 113 -4.32 5.17 17.43
N GLN A 114 -3.20 5.33 16.74
CA GLN A 114 -2.89 6.51 15.96
C GLN A 114 -3.48 6.44 14.54
N GLN A 115 -3.41 5.30 13.88
CA GLN A 115 -3.89 5.11 12.51
C GLN A 115 -5.40 4.86 12.42
N HIS A 116 -5.97 4.15 13.39
CA HIS A 116 -7.36 3.74 13.39
C HIS A 116 -8.33 4.92 13.40
N ARG A 117 -8.05 5.97 14.17
CA ARG A 117 -8.91 7.16 14.26
C ARG A 117 -8.99 7.97 12.96
N HIS A 118 -7.94 7.99 12.16
CA HIS A 118 -7.87 8.85 10.95
C HIS A 118 -8.45 8.17 9.70
N LEU A 119 -8.25 6.87 9.56
CA LEU A 119 -8.63 6.10 8.36
C LEU A 119 -10.03 5.49 8.48
N GLN A 120 -10.48 5.17 9.70
CA GLN A 120 -11.81 4.59 9.95
C GLN A 120 -12.97 5.51 9.53
N ALA A 121 -12.78 6.82 9.67
CA ALA A 121 -13.77 7.80 9.25
C ALA A 121 -13.95 7.89 7.73
N GLN A 122 -12.93 7.54 6.97
CA GLN A 122 -12.87 7.76 5.52
C GLN A 122 -12.92 6.46 4.69
N TYR A 123 -12.41 5.33 5.23
CA TYR A 123 -12.31 4.05 4.50
C TYR A 123 -12.49 2.84 5.44
N PRO A 124 -13.73 2.51 5.86
CA PRO A 124 -13.98 1.44 6.84
C PRO A 124 -13.49 0.04 6.38
N VAL A 125 -13.49 -0.24 5.09
CA VAL A 125 -13.02 -1.52 4.53
C VAL A 125 -11.48 -1.62 4.50
N LEU A 126 -10.80 -0.52 4.21
CA LEU A 126 -9.33 -0.48 4.15
C LEU A 126 -8.65 -0.65 5.50
N ILE A 127 -9.32 -0.32 6.58
CA ILE A 127 -8.79 -0.47 7.93
C ILE A 127 -8.68 -1.94 8.33
N GLN A 128 -9.63 -2.77 7.94
CA GLN A 128 -9.52 -4.21 8.20
C GLN A 128 -8.29 -4.81 7.51
N MET A 129 -8.01 -4.41 6.27
CA MET A 129 -6.80 -4.85 5.57
C MET A 129 -5.50 -4.26 6.16
N LYS A 130 -5.53 -3.05 6.73
CA LYS A 130 -4.36 -2.41 7.34
C LYS A 130 -4.03 -2.88 8.75
N ILE A 131 -5.03 -3.16 9.57
CA ILE A 131 -4.85 -3.84 10.86
C ILE A 131 -4.17 -5.18 10.64
N ALA A 132 -4.47 -5.78 9.51
CA ALA A 132 -3.88 -7.00 9.05
C ALA A 132 -2.42 -6.88 8.54
N GLN A 133 -1.87 -5.70 8.35
CA GLN A 133 -0.52 -5.47 7.79
C GLN A 133 0.45 -4.78 8.76
N ALA A 134 0.03 -4.51 10.01
CA ALA A 134 0.86 -3.89 11.04
C ALA A 134 1.72 -4.90 11.80
#